data_18ba730b99cfcb6307e704946abf9c6d
#
_entry.id   18ba730b99cfcb6307e704946abf9c6d
#
_cell.length_a   1.000
_cell.length_b   1.000
_cell.length_c   1.000
_cell.angle_alpha   90.00
_cell.angle_beta   90.00
_cell.angle_gamma   90.00
#
_symmetry.space_group_name_H-M   'P 1'
#
loop_
_entity.id
_entity.type
_entity.pdbx_description
1 polymer ?
#
loop_
_entity_poly.entity_id
_entity_poly.type
_entity_poly.pdbx_seq_one_letter_code
_entity_poly.pdbx_strand_id
1 'polypeptide(L)'
;MITETKLPYLLKLLDDQEPVTQAALKSEFANSSGDLSHELTALGSEIDLSPKDKAKLSNLLLPARRDTLISEWQIPAGGQAAMAEDWDSFEYHLRLISDYLHDGISLRPTLSDTLDILTENYTKEHHNAISDVNTLREWLFTNERFKGNKDQYYHPNNSDLCWVVDAGLGNPISLTTLFMLVARRLDFDVTGCNYPGHFLARIFHNDEIQLVDCFHKGKLIPVKKILSEHKEISHQAKTAIMHPSTLGGILTRFLRNIEHSLKQSDVSEQNNLDLQLFQKLIKSLER
;
A
#
# COMPACT_ATOMS: atom_id res chain seq x y z
N MET A 1 23.04 -15.54 -1.85
CA MET A 1 21.62 -15.95 -1.59
C MET A 1 21.61 -16.79 -0.32
N ILE A 2 20.77 -16.47 0.65
CA ILE A 2 20.59 -17.26 1.86
C ILE A 2 19.75 -18.48 1.50
N THR A 3 20.23 -19.68 1.85
CA THR A 3 19.53 -20.95 1.59
C THR A 3 18.91 -21.48 2.86
N GLU A 4 17.92 -22.36 2.75
CA GLU A 4 17.30 -23.06 3.88
C GLU A 4 18.33 -23.76 4.79
N THR A 5 19.42 -24.27 4.21
CA THR A 5 20.50 -24.92 4.98
C THR A 5 21.37 -23.93 5.76
N LYS A 6 21.55 -22.71 5.27
CA LYS A 6 22.38 -21.66 5.89
C LYS A 6 21.62 -20.85 6.94
N LEU A 7 20.32 -20.62 6.70
CA LEU A 7 19.48 -19.76 7.52
C LEU A 7 19.47 -20.17 9.01
N PRO A 8 19.31 -21.46 9.42
CA PRO A 8 19.32 -21.84 10.83
C PRO A 8 20.60 -21.44 11.58
N TYR A 9 21.75 -21.48 10.91
CA TYR A 9 23.03 -21.05 11.51
C TYR A 9 23.09 -19.55 11.71
N LEU A 10 22.61 -18.76 10.74
CA LEU A 10 22.54 -17.32 10.83
C LEU A 10 21.60 -16.86 11.95
N LEU A 11 20.44 -17.55 12.10
CA LEU A 11 19.47 -17.24 13.15
C LEU A 11 20.02 -17.45 14.56
N LYS A 12 20.85 -18.49 14.78
CA LYS A 12 21.53 -18.72 16.07
C LYS A 12 22.49 -17.62 16.45
N LEU A 13 23.02 -16.89 15.48
CA LEU A 13 23.97 -15.79 15.69
C LEU A 13 23.26 -14.42 15.89
N LEU A 14 21.94 -14.35 15.81
CA LEU A 14 21.22 -13.09 15.95
C LEU A 14 21.55 -12.39 17.28
N ASP A 15 21.67 -13.12 18.39
CA ASP A 15 21.94 -12.56 19.71
C ASP A 15 23.44 -12.46 20.06
N ASP A 16 24.32 -12.88 19.16
CA ASP A 16 25.76 -12.69 19.33
C ASP A 16 26.11 -11.20 19.42
N GLN A 17 26.92 -10.82 20.43
CA GLN A 17 27.27 -9.40 20.66
C GLN A 17 28.63 -9.05 20.06
N GLU A 18 29.37 -10.01 19.49
CA GLU A 18 30.67 -9.76 18.90
C GLU A 18 30.55 -8.85 17.66
N PRO A 19 31.27 -7.72 17.61
CA PRO A 19 31.13 -6.76 16.48
C PRO A 19 31.42 -7.38 15.12
N VAL A 20 32.34 -8.34 15.05
CA VAL A 20 32.70 -9.03 13.80
C VAL A 20 31.53 -9.89 13.33
N THR A 21 30.91 -10.65 14.24
CA THR A 21 29.72 -11.48 13.94
C THR A 21 28.54 -10.60 13.48
N GLN A 22 28.27 -9.49 14.17
CA GLN A 22 27.20 -8.56 13.80
C GLN A 22 27.45 -7.91 12.43
N ALA A 23 28.69 -7.54 12.11
CA ALA A 23 29.05 -7.00 10.81
C ALA A 23 28.86 -8.04 9.68
N ALA A 24 29.26 -9.29 9.94
CA ALA A 24 29.07 -10.39 8.98
C ALA A 24 27.57 -10.68 8.74
N LEU A 25 26.74 -10.73 9.80
CA LEU A 25 25.29 -10.89 9.69
C LEU A 25 24.65 -9.76 8.87
N LYS A 26 24.98 -8.49 9.18
CA LYS A 26 24.48 -7.34 8.40
C LYS A 26 24.83 -7.46 6.92
N SER A 27 26.06 -7.82 6.61
CA SER A 27 26.50 -8.00 5.22
C SER A 27 25.77 -9.15 4.54
N GLU A 28 25.58 -10.27 5.22
CA GLU A 28 24.92 -11.45 4.66
C GLU A 28 23.45 -11.18 4.35
N PHE A 29 22.70 -10.59 5.28
CA PHE A 29 21.28 -10.26 5.08
C PHE A 29 21.08 -9.11 4.10
N ALA A 30 21.96 -8.13 4.05
CA ALA A 30 21.93 -7.06 3.05
C ALA A 30 22.12 -7.56 1.61
N ASN A 31 22.83 -8.69 1.42
CA ASN A 31 23.04 -9.34 0.12
C ASN A 31 22.01 -10.44 -0.18
N SER A 32 20.91 -10.51 0.58
CA SER A 32 19.80 -11.45 0.33
C SER A 32 18.75 -10.87 -0.62
N SER A 33 17.63 -11.59 -0.80
CA SER A 33 16.46 -11.10 -1.52
C SER A 33 15.70 -9.98 -0.77
N GLY A 34 15.94 -9.84 0.54
CA GLY A 34 15.15 -8.96 1.41
C GLY A 34 13.86 -9.60 1.95
N ASP A 35 13.48 -10.76 1.42
CA ASP A 35 12.37 -11.59 1.89
C ASP A 35 12.86 -13.04 2.08
N LEU A 36 12.65 -13.58 3.28
CA LEU A 36 12.98 -14.95 3.67
C LEU A 36 11.76 -15.71 4.18
N SER A 37 10.54 -15.22 3.89
CA SER A 37 9.30 -15.81 4.39
C SER A 37 9.11 -17.25 3.94
N HIS A 38 9.51 -17.59 2.71
CA HIS A 38 9.46 -18.95 2.17
C HIS A 38 10.46 -19.87 2.87
N GLU A 39 11.72 -19.43 3.01
CA GLU A 39 12.78 -20.20 3.69
C GLU A 39 12.43 -20.45 5.16
N LEU A 40 11.90 -19.44 5.85
CA LEU A 40 11.45 -19.57 7.24
C LEU A 40 10.26 -20.52 7.37
N THR A 41 9.31 -20.45 6.45
CA THR A 41 8.16 -21.36 6.42
C THR A 41 8.59 -22.80 6.15
N ALA A 42 9.55 -23.02 5.26
CA ALA A 42 10.10 -24.34 4.95
C ALA A 42 10.80 -25.00 6.16
N LEU A 43 11.42 -24.21 7.04
CA LEU A 43 12.03 -24.69 8.28
C LEU A 43 11.00 -25.09 9.35
N GLY A 44 9.74 -24.67 9.20
CA GLY A 44 8.62 -25.10 10.03
C GLY A 44 8.82 -24.82 11.53
N SER A 45 8.36 -25.77 12.37
CA SER A 45 8.42 -25.68 13.83
C SER A 45 9.82 -25.86 14.43
N GLU A 46 10.85 -26.09 13.61
CA GLU A 46 12.23 -26.19 14.08
C GLU A 46 12.79 -24.85 14.57
N ILE A 47 12.18 -23.73 14.14
CA ILE A 47 12.61 -22.39 14.49
C ILE A 47 11.43 -21.58 15.02
N ASP A 48 11.45 -21.31 16.33
CA ASP A 48 10.53 -20.37 16.98
C ASP A 48 11.27 -19.05 17.25
N LEU A 49 11.00 -18.06 16.43
CA LEU A 49 11.56 -16.71 16.58
C LEU A 49 10.73 -15.88 17.56
N SER A 50 11.36 -15.42 18.62
CA SER A 50 10.73 -14.45 19.53
C SER A 50 10.34 -13.15 18.76
N PRO A 51 9.37 -12.35 19.25
CA PRO A 51 9.05 -11.05 18.64
C PRO A 51 10.26 -10.14 18.49
N LYS A 52 11.23 -10.20 19.43
CA LYS A 52 12.47 -9.45 19.38
C LYS A 52 13.37 -9.91 18.22
N ASP A 53 13.48 -11.22 18.01
CA ASP A 53 14.30 -11.78 16.93
C ASP A 53 13.69 -11.49 15.57
N LYS A 54 12.35 -11.56 15.44
CA LYS A 54 11.61 -11.15 14.24
C LYS A 54 11.89 -9.69 13.91
N ALA A 55 11.77 -8.79 14.86
CA ALA A 55 12.04 -7.38 14.63
C ALA A 55 13.51 -7.14 14.23
N LYS A 56 14.46 -7.84 14.86
CA LYS A 56 15.88 -7.75 14.51
C LYS A 56 16.16 -8.27 13.11
N LEU A 57 15.60 -9.42 12.74
CA LEU A 57 15.75 -10.02 11.43
C LEU A 57 15.14 -9.12 10.33
N SER A 58 13.94 -8.61 10.54
CA SER A 58 13.30 -7.67 9.61
C SER A 58 14.18 -6.42 9.37
N ASN A 59 14.79 -5.88 10.44
CA ASN A 59 15.74 -4.76 10.31
C ASN A 59 17.01 -5.12 9.54
N LEU A 60 17.52 -6.34 9.68
CA LEU A 60 18.67 -6.82 8.91
C LEU A 60 18.35 -7.02 7.42
N LEU A 61 17.12 -7.37 7.09
CA LEU A 61 16.63 -7.56 5.70
C LEU A 61 16.28 -6.24 5.00
N LEU A 62 16.03 -5.17 5.74
CA LEU A 62 15.56 -3.90 5.19
C LEU A 62 16.51 -3.26 4.16
N PRO A 63 17.86 -3.30 4.30
CA PRO A 63 18.75 -2.82 3.24
C PRO A 63 18.54 -3.55 1.90
N ALA A 64 18.39 -4.87 1.91
CA ALA A 64 18.12 -5.66 0.71
C ALA A 64 16.77 -5.30 0.07
N ARG A 65 15.69 -5.13 0.88
CA ARG A 65 14.40 -4.66 0.37
C ARG A 65 14.49 -3.27 -0.25
N ARG A 66 15.31 -2.39 0.34
CA ARG A 66 15.58 -1.04 -0.23
C ARG A 66 16.25 -1.12 -1.58
N ASP A 67 17.25 -1.97 -1.72
CA ASP A 67 17.99 -2.15 -2.98
C ASP A 67 17.08 -2.77 -4.05
N THR A 68 16.23 -3.73 -3.69
CA THR A 68 15.21 -4.30 -4.58
C THR A 68 14.23 -3.21 -5.05
N LEU A 69 13.66 -2.42 -4.14
CA LEU A 69 12.77 -1.32 -4.50
C LEU A 69 13.46 -0.32 -5.46
N ILE A 70 14.69 0.05 -5.20
CA ILE A 70 15.44 0.98 -6.07
C ILE A 70 15.69 0.39 -7.45
N SER A 71 16.11 -0.88 -7.54
CA SER A 71 16.46 -1.54 -8.78
C SER A 71 15.25 -1.81 -9.67
N GLU A 72 14.10 -2.12 -9.06
CA GLU A 72 12.86 -2.41 -9.79
C GLU A 72 11.99 -1.16 -10.05
N TRP A 73 12.27 -0.03 -9.40
CA TRP A 73 11.52 1.21 -9.57
C TRP A 73 11.85 1.90 -10.89
N GLN A 74 11.14 1.54 -11.93
CA GLN A 74 11.37 2.07 -13.28
C GLN A 74 10.17 2.91 -13.73
N ILE A 75 10.37 4.22 -13.81
CA ILE A 75 9.34 5.17 -14.25
C ILE A 75 9.55 5.49 -15.73
N PRO A 76 8.48 5.43 -16.55
CA PRO A 76 8.58 5.76 -17.98
C PRO A 76 8.99 7.23 -18.20
N ALA A 77 9.56 7.52 -19.37
CA ALA A 77 9.84 8.89 -19.77
C ALA A 77 8.55 9.71 -19.79
N GLY A 78 8.56 10.86 -19.11
CA GLY A 78 7.35 11.66 -18.87
C GLY A 78 6.71 11.47 -17.48
N GLY A 79 7.31 10.63 -16.62
CA GLY A 79 6.95 10.50 -15.22
C GLY A 79 5.49 10.13 -14.98
N GLN A 80 4.85 10.79 -14.00
CA GLN A 80 3.46 10.54 -13.66
C GLN A 80 2.47 10.79 -14.81
N ALA A 81 2.81 11.66 -15.77
CA ALA A 81 1.94 11.94 -16.90
C ALA A 81 1.86 10.75 -17.88
N ALA A 82 2.99 10.05 -18.09
CA ALA A 82 3.04 8.84 -18.91
C ALA A 82 2.28 7.67 -18.27
N MET A 83 2.07 7.71 -16.96
CA MET A 83 1.32 6.69 -16.19
C MET A 83 -0.15 7.07 -15.98
N ALA A 84 -0.70 8.05 -16.69
CA ALA A 84 -2.03 8.61 -16.40
C ALA A 84 -3.14 7.56 -16.37
N GLU A 85 -3.10 6.58 -17.26
CA GLU A 85 -4.10 5.51 -17.44
C GLU A 85 -3.47 4.10 -17.45
N ASP A 86 -2.18 3.99 -17.08
CA ASP A 86 -1.44 2.72 -17.09
C ASP A 86 -1.66 1.97 -15.77
N TRP A 87 -2.70 1.14 -15.75
CA TRP A 87 -3.08 0.33 -14.60
C TRP A 87 -2.04 -0.72 -14.23
N ASP A 88 -1.36 -1.31 -15.22
CA ASP A 88 -0.36 -2.36 -14.97
C ASP A 88 0.86 -1.78 -14.28
N SER A 89 1.38 -0.66 -14.77
CA SER A 89 2.45 0.08 -14.08
C SER A 89 2.00 0.58 -12.71
N PHE A 90 0.77 1.03 -12.56
CA PHE A 90 0.24 1.50 -11.27
C PHE A 90 0.23 0.39 -10.22
N GLU A 91 -0.38 -0.78 -10.53
CA GLU A 91 -0.43 -1.92 -9.62
C GLU A 91 0.98 -2.48 -9.34
N TYR A 92 1.84 -2.55 -10.36
CA TYR A 92 3.24 -2.96 -10.19
C TYR A 92 3.99 -2.11 -9.16
N HIS A 93 3.89 -0.78 -9.23
CA HIS A 93 4.58 0.10 -8.29
C HIS A 93 3.96 0.06 -6.89
N LEU A 94 2.64 -0.16 -6.78
CA LEU A 94 2.00 -0.40 -5.48
C LEU A 94 2.45 -1.74 -4.86
N ARG A 95 2.67 -2.78 -5.67
CA ARG A 95 3.28 -4.04 -5.23
C ARG A 95 4.67 -3.80 -4.65
N LEU A 96 5.53 -3.08 -5.38
CA LEU A 96 6.88 -2.77 -4.90
C LEU A 96 6.87 -2.03 -3.55
N ILE A 97 5.94 -1.10 -3.37
CA ILE A 97 5.76 -0.39 -2.09
C ILE A 97 5.33 -1.36 -1.00
N SER A 98 4.34 -2.24 -1.27
CA SER A 98 3.88 -3.22 -0.29
C SER A 98 4.99 -4.20 0.10
N ASP A 99 5.76 -4.70 -0.89
CA ASP A 99 6.89 -5.60 -0.64
C ASP A 99 8.00 -4.94 0.20
N TYR A 100 8.26 -3.65 -0.04
CA TYR A 100 9.21 -2.88 0.76
C TYR A 100 8.75 -2.68 2.22
N LEU A 101 7.47 -2.37 2.43
CA LEU A 101 6.89 -2.12 3.77
C LEU A 101 6.68 -3.41 4.56
N HIS A 102 6.67 -4.57 3.90
CA HIS A 102 6.55 -5.87 4.52
C HIS A 102 7.77 -6.20 5.40
N ASP A 103 7.59 -7.06 6.38
CA ASP A 103 8.65 -7.46 7.32
C ASP A 103 9.74 -8.36 6.70
N GLY A 104 9.45 -8.99 5.55
CA GLY A 104 10.34 -9.96 4.88
C GLY A 104 10.47 -11.30 5.61
N ILE A 105 9.58 -11.60 6.54
CA ILE A 105 9.62 -12.78 7.42
C ILE A 105 8.33 -13.57 7.36
N SER A 106 7.20 -12.87 7.38
CA SER A 106 5.87 -13.45 7.40
C SER A 106 5.45 -13.85 6.00
N LEU A 107 5.03 -15.12 5.80
CA LEU A 107 4.52 -15.53 4.50
C LEU A 107 3.18 -14.85 4.22
N ARG A 108 3.07 -14.24 3.04
CA ARG A 108 1.82 -13.64 2.56
C ARG A 108 1.67 -13.80 1.04
N PRO A 109 0.44 -13.71 0.49
CA PRO A 109 0.23 -13.60 -0.94
C PRO A 109 0.85 -12.32 -1.51
N THR A 110 1.17 -12.30 -2.80
CA THR A 110 1.52 -11.07 -3.51
C THR A 110 0.35 -10.09 -3.52
N LEU A 111 0.59 -8.83 -3.87
CA LEU A 111 -0.51 -7.85 -3.98
C LEU A 111 -1.55 -8.29 -5.02
N SER A 112 -1.12 -8.81 -6.17
CA SER A 112 -2.03 -9.31 -7.21
C SER A 112 -2.90 -10.44 -6.70
N ASP A 113 -2.29 -11.48 -6.09
CA ASP A 113 -3.03 -12.61 -5.52
C ASP A 113 -4.00 -12.16 -4.41
N THR A 114 -3.57 -11.21 -3.56
CA THR A 114 -4.40 -10.63 -2.49
C THR A 114 -5.65 -9.97 -3.06
N LEU A 115 -5.50 -9.19 -4.14
CA LEU A 115 -6.61 -8.51 -4.80
C LEU A 115 -7.52 -9.50 -5.55
N ASP A 116 -6.95 -10.51 -6.18
CA ASP A 116 -7.69 -11.56 -6.88
C ASP A 116 -8.54 -12.39 -5.89
N ILE A 117 -7.95 -12.80 -4.78
CA ILE A 117 -8.67 -13.50 -3.68
C ILE A 117 -9.83 -12.63 -3.15
N LEU A 118 -9.57 -11.33 -2.93
CA LEU A 118 -10.61 -10.41 -2.45
C LEU A 118 -11.75 -10.27 -3.45
N THR A 119 -11.43 -10.18 -4.74
CA THR A 119 -12.38 -10.09 -5.85
C THR A 119 -13.21 -11.37 -5.99
N GLU A 120 -12.56 -12.53 -5.88
CA GLU A 120 -13.26 -13.81 -5.89
C GLU A 120 -14.23 -13.95 -4.71
N ASN A 121 -13.84 -13.51 -3.52
CA ASN A 121 -14.72 -13.55 -2.34
C ASN A 121 -15.97 -12.70 -2.57
N TYR A 122 -15.81 -11.48 -3.11
CA TYR A 122 -16.96 -10.65 -3.50
C TYR A 122 -17.87 -11.36 -4.51
N THR A 123 -17.29 -11.92 -5.57
CA THR A 123 -18.03 -12.61 -6.64
C THR A 123 -18.78 -13.82 -6.10
N LYS A 124 -18.17 -14.61 -5.22
CA LYS A 124 -18.82 -15.77 -4.56
C LYS A 124 -20.00 -15.36 -3.69
N GLU A 125 -19.87 -14.26 -2.94
CA GLU A 125 -20.95 -13.75 -2.07
C GLU A 125 -22.11 -13.15 -2.87
N HIS A 126 -21.86 -12.65 -4.10
CA HIS A 126 -22.83 -11.92 -4.92
C HIS A 126 -23.21 -12.61 -6.24
N HIS A 127 -22.90 -13.90 -6.43
CA HIS A 127 -23.08 -14.63 -7.70
C HIS A 127 -24.54 -14.67 -8.23
N ASN A 128 -25.53 -14.48 -7.36
CA ASN A 128 -26.97 -14.45 -7.72
C ASN A 128 -27.59 -13.06 -7.62
N ALA A 129 -26.82 -12.02 -7.34
CA ALA A 129 -27.32 -10.66 -7.17
C ALA A 129 -26.97 -9.77 -8.37
N ILE A 130 -27.78 -8.73 -8.60
CA ILE A 130 -27.36 -7.64 -9.49
C ILE A 130 -26.19 -6.96 -8.79
N SER A 131 -25.00 -7.08 -9.39
CA SER A 131 -23.78 -6.49 -8.88
C SER A 131 -23.50 -5.19 -9.63
N ASP A 132 -23.34 -4.11 -8.90
CA ASP A 132 -22.93 -2.81 -9.39
C ASP A 132 -21.85 -2.21 -8.50
N VAL A 133 -21.33 -1.05 -8.87
CA VAL A 133 -20.29 -0.35 -8.13
C VAL A 133 -20.73 0.02 -6.71
N ASN A 134 -22.02 0.28 -6.48
CA ASN A 134 -22.54 0.59 -5.15
C ASN A 134 -22.61 -0.65 -4.26
N THR A 135 -22.99 -1.79 -4.80
CA THR A 135 -22.97 -3.08 -4.07
C THR A 135 -21.56 -3.44 -3.65
N LEU A 136 -20.56 -3.22 -4.52
CA LEU A 136 -19.14 -3.40 -4.14
C LEU A 136 -18.71 -2.43 -3.04
N ARG A 137 -19.09 -1.15 -3.12
CA ARG A 137 -18.84 -0.15 -2.08
C ARG A 137 -19.41 -0.58 -0.72
N GLU A 138 -20.65 -1.07 -0.72
CA GLU A 138 -21.31 -1.54 0.51
C GLU A 138 -20.60 -2.75 1.10
N TRP A 139 -20.25 -3.71 0.28
CA TRP A 139 -19.53 -4.90 0.70
C TRP A 139 -18.15 -4.59 1.30
N LEU A 140 -17.41 -3.63 0.70
CA LEU A 140 -16.10 -3.24 1.20
C LEU A 140 -16.17 -2.43 2.51
N PHE A 141 -17.09 -1.47 2.60
CA PHE A 141 -17.00 -0.44 3.65
C PHE A 141 -18.17 -0.39 4.61
N THR A 142 -19.40 -0.62 4.17
CA THR A 142 -20.58 -0.44 5.03
C THR A 142 -20.66 -1.52 6.11
N ASN A 143 -20.24 -2.74 5.78
CA ASN A 143 -20.17 -3.87 6.71
C ASN A 143 -18.86 -3.89 7.54
N GLU A 144 -18.12 -2.77 7.54
CA GLU A 144 -16.87 -2.59 8.28
C GLU A 144 -15.77 -3.60 7.92
N ARG A 145 -15.82 -4.23 6.73
CA ARG A 145 -14.74 -5.10 6.24
C ARG A 145 -13.44 -4.29 6.13
N PHE A 146 -13.56 -3.05 5.62
CA PHE A 146 -12.47 -2.08 5.60
C PHE A 146 -12.91 -0.75 6.21
N LYS A 147 -12.04 -0.16 7.02
CA LYS A 147 -12.31 1.13 7.68
C LYS A 147 -11.05 1.96 7.91
N GLY A 148 -11.25 3.23 8.18
CA GLY A 148 -10.15 4.15 8.50
C GLY A 148 -9.42 3.78 9.79
N ASN A 149 -8.10 3.68 9.71
CA ASN A 149 -7.22 3.51 10.88
C ASN A 149 -7.07 4.85 11.60
N LYS A 150 -7.98 5.15 12.51
CA LYS A 150 -8.01 6.43 13.25
C LYS A 150 -6.99 6.48 14.37
N ASP A 151 -6.74 5.34 15.01
CA ASP A 151 -5.87 5.25 16.19
C ASP A 151 -4.39 5.33 15.81
N GLN A 152 -4.05 4.81 14.64
CA GLN A 152 -2.68 4.82 14.09
C GLN A 152 -2.66 5.41 12.67
N TYR A 153 -3.19 6.63 12.54
CA TYR A 153 -3.38 7.29 11.24
C TYR A 153 -2.08 7.42 10.43
N TYR A 154 -0.96 7.68 11.10
CA TYR A 154 0.36 7.85 10.47
C TYR A 154 1.21 6.58 10.44
N HIS A 155 0.65 5.41 10.80
CA HIS A 155 1.41 4.17 10.74
C HIS A 155 1.77 3.81 9.29
N PRO A 156 3.04 3.49 8.97
CA PRO A 156 3.47 3.21 7.60
C PRO A 156 2.70 2.06 6.93
N ASN A 157 2.30 1.04 7.69
CA ASN A 157 1.52 -0.11 7.18
C ASN A 157 0.16 0.29 6.59
N ASN A 158 -0.38 1.47 6.92
CA ASN A 158 -1.57 1.99 6.24
C ASN A 158 -1.35 2.18 4.73
N SER A 159 -0.11 2.14 4.27
CA SER A 159 0.29 2.23 2.86
C SER A 159 0.81 0.89 2.30
N ASP A 160 0.81 -0.19 3.05
CA ASP A 160 0.98 -1.56 2.57
C ASP A 160 -0.40 -2.15 2.22
N LEU A 161 -0.73 -2.26 0.94
CA LEU A 161 -2.07 -2.71 0.53
C LEU A 161 -2.37 -4.15 0.91
N CYS A 162 -1.36 -5.03 1.00
CA CYS A 162 -1.56 -6.38 1.51
C CYS A 162 -1.93 -6.36 2.98
N TRP A 163 -1.21 -5.55 3.78
CA TRP A 163 -1.54 -5.35 5.20
C TRP A 163 -2.93 -4.71 5.38
N VAL A 164 -3.28 -3.73 4.53
CA VAL A 164 -4.61 -3.10 4.55
C VAL A 164 -5.72 -4.14 4.34
N VAL A 165 -5.52 -5.10 3.43
CA VAL A 165 -6.49 -6.17 3.20
C VAL A 165 -6.56 -7.13 4.39
N ASP A 166 -5.42 -7.51 4.96
CA ASP A 166 -5.35 -8.42 6.10
C ASP A 166 -5.92 -7.80 7.39
N ALA A 167 -5.52 -6.58 7.70
CA ALA A 167 -5.94 -5.88 8.90
C ALA A 167 -7.36 -5.27 8.82
N GLY A 168 -7.90 -5.07 7.61
CA GLY A 168 -9.15 -4.32 7.39
C GLY A 168 -9.04 -2.83 7.72
N LEU A 169 -7.83 -2.30 7.83
CA LEU A 169 -7.54 -0.93 8.25
C LEU A 169 -6.68 -0.20 7.23
N GLY A 170 -6.94 1.09 7.00
CA GLY A 170 -6.13 1.88 6.09
C GLY A 170 -6.31 3.38 6.25
N ASN A 171 -5.52 4.13 5.49
CA ASN A 171 -5.69 5.57 5.36
C ASN A 171 -6.62 5.92 4.16
N PRO A 172 -7.02 7.18 3.98
CA PRO A 172 -7.95 7.55 2.90
C PRO A 172 -7.49 7.12 1.51
N ILE A 173 -6.20 7.27 1.19
CA ILE A 173 -5.70 6.94 -0.15
C ILE A 173 -5.58 5.43 -0.36
N SER A 174 -5.12 4.66 0.63
CA SER A 174 -5.00 3.21 0.50
C SER A 174 -6.36 2.53 0.35
N LEU A 175 -7.36 2.93 1.14
CA LEU A 175 -8.73 2.41 1.04
C LEU A 175 -9.38 2.78 -0.30
N THR A 176 -9.18 3.99 -0.79
CA THR A 176 -9.67 4.39 -2.11
C THR A 176 -8.97 3.62 -3.23
N THR A 177 -7.65 3.46 -3.14
CA THR A 177 -6.86 2.69 -4.11
C THR A 177 -7.27 1.21 -4.13
N LEU A 178 -7.50 0.62 -2.96
CA LEU A 178 -8.04 -0.74 -2.85
C LEU A 178 -9.40 -0.87 -3.57
N PHE A 179 -10.31 0.07 -3.34
CA PHE A 179 -11.60 0.10 -4.03
C PHE A 179 -11.45 0.18 -5.55
N MET A 180 -10.55 1.05 -6.03
CA MET A 180 -10.27 1.20 -7.47
C MET A 180 -9.73 -0.11 -8.08
N LEU A 181 -8.77 -0.78 -7.42
CA LEU A 181 -8.14 -2.00 -7.92
C LEU A 181 -9.09 -3.21 -7.95
N VAL A 182 -9.95 -3.35 -6.94
CA VAL A 182 -10.99 -4.39 -6.91
C VAL A 182 -12.08 -4.10 -7.95
N ALA A 183 -12.53 -2.84 -8.05
CA ALA A 183 -13.51 -2.40 -9.04
C ALA A 183 -13.03 -2.67 -10.48
N ARG A 184 -11.74 -2.40 -10.75
CA ARG A 184 -11.10 -2.69 -12.05
C ARG A 184 -11.21 -4.17 -12.45
N ARG A 185 -11.02 -5.09 -11.51
CA ARG A 185 -11.14 -6.54 -11.73
C ARG A 185 -12.57 -7.01 -12.01
N LEU A 186 -13.55 -6.18 -11.64
CA LEU A 186 -14.98 -6.42 -11.85
C LEU A 186 -15.57 -5.58 -13.00
N ASP A 187 -14.72 -4.90 -13.78
CA ASP A 187 -15.12 -3.98 -14.85
C ASP A 187 -16.03 -2.83 -14.37
N PHE A 188 -15.89 -2.41 -13.11
CA PHE A 188 -16.57 -1.22 -12.58
C PHE A 188 -15.68 0.01 -12.69
N ASP A 189 -16.27 1.14 -13.10
CA ASP A 189 -15.56 2.42 -13.19
C ASP A 189 -15.52 3.12 -11.83
N VAL A 190 -14.34 3.07 -11.18
CA VAL A 190 -14.03 3.81 -9.96
C VAL A 190 -12.75 4.59 -10.17
N THR A 191 -12.79 5.89 -9.95
CA THR A 191 -11.64 6.78 -10.10
C THR A 191 -11.32 7.51 -8.80
N GLY A 192 -10.11 8.07 -8.70
CA GLY A 192 -9.69 8.84 -7.53
C GLY A 192 -10.08 10.32 -7.64
N CYS A 193 -10.44 10.93 -6.52
CA CYS A 193 -10.69 12.37 -6.38
C CYS A 193 -9.72 12.98 -5.36
N ASN A 194 -8.80 13.82 -5.85
CA ASN A 194 -7.81 14.52 -5.02
C ASN A 194 -8.43 15.73 -4.31
N TYR A 195 -9.46 15.51 -3.49
CA TYR A 195 -10.12 16.58 -2.74
C TYR A 195 -9.14 17.21 -1.72
N PRO A 196 -9.12 18.53 -1.55
CA PRO A 196 -8.24 19.18 -0.58
C PRO A 196 -8.43 18.63 0.84
N GLY A 197 -7.32 18.21 1.45
CA GLY A 197 -7.32 17.62 2.79
C GLY A 197 -7.82 16.17 2.88
N HIS A 198 -8.39 15.61 1.79
CA HIS A 198 -8.92 14.25 1.80
C HIS A 198 -8.74 13.57 0.44
N PHE A 199 -8.71 12.23 0.42
CA PHE A 199 -8.72 11.46 -0.83
C PHE A 199 -9.97 10.60 -0.88
N LEU A 200 -10.78 10.78 -1.92
CA LEU A 200 -12.08 10.14 -2.07
C LEU A 200 -12.10 9.28 -3.33
N ALA A 201 -12.96 8.26 -3.38
CA ALA A 201 -13.28 7.65 -4.64
C ALA A 201 -14.39 8.43 -5.35
N ARG A 202 -14.45 8.30 -6.65
CA ARG A 202 -15.47 8.88 -7.52
C ARG A 202 -16.11 7.77 -8.33
N ILE A 203 -17.43 7.67 -8.25
CA ILE A 203 -18.25 6.67 -8.95
C ILE A 203 -19.38 7.35 -9.71
N PHE A 204 -19.92 6.65 -10.72
CA PHE A 204 -21.18 7.00 -11.36
C PHE A 204 -22.27 6.06 -10.84
N HIS A 205 -23.27 6.61 -10.16
CA HIS A 205 -24.35 5.83 -9.56
C HIS A 205 -25.65 6.63 -9.58
N ASN A 206 -26.77 6.01 -9.97
CA ASN A 206 -28.09 6.65 -10.15
C ASN A 206 -28.04 7.88 -11.08
N ASP A 207 -27.38 7.74 -12.23
CA ASP A 207 -27.20 8.79 -13.25
C ASP A 207 -26.48 10.06 -12.75
N GLU A 208 -25.74 9.94 -11.66
CA GLU A 208 -25.02 11.05 -11.04
C GLU A 208 -23.60 10.67 -10.64
N ILE A 209 -22.71 11.65 -10.68
CA ILE A 209 -21.39 11.53 -10.06
C ILE A 209 -21.55 11.64 -8.55
N GLN A 210 -21.01 10.65 -7.85
CA GLN A 210 -20.94 10.63 -6.39
C GLN A 210 -19.50 10.44 -5.92
N LEU A 211 -19.14 11.10 -4.83
CA LEU A 211 -17.89 10.83 -4.12
C LEU A 211 -18.13 9.83 -3.02
N VAL A 212 -17.14 8.96 -2.78
CA VAL A 212 -17.18 7.94 -1.74
C VAL A 212 -16.07 8.21 -0.74
N ASP A 213 -16.43 8.43 0.49
CA ASP A 213 -15.49 8.53 1.60
C ASP A 213 -15.19 7.14 2.16
N CYS A 214 -14.19 6.47 1.57
CA CYS A 214 -13.79 5.12 1.94
C CYS A 214 -13.29 5.05 3.40
N PHE A 215 -12.68 6.12 3.91
CA PHE A 215 -12.19 6.21 5.29
C PHE A 215 -13.32 6.25 6.33
N HIS A 216 -14.45 6.85 5.97
CA HIS A 216 -15.64 6.94 6.81
C HIS A 216 -16.74 5.99 6.31
N LYS A 217 -16.43 4.69 6.26
CA LYS A 217 -17.35 3.58 5.97
C LYS A 217 -18.03 3.69 4.60
N GLY A 218 -17.33 4.20 3.59
CA GLY A 218 -17.85 4.32 2.23
C GLY A 218 -19.02 5.29 2.08
N LYS A 219 -19.07 6.35 2.90
CA LYS A 219 -20.14 7.36 2.87
C LYS A 219 -20.25 8.00 1.50
N LEU A 220 -21.46 7.95 0.92
CA LEU A 220 -21.77 8.64 -0.34
C LEU A 220 -21.96 10.14 -0.12
N ILE A 221 -21.38 10.92 -1.01
CA ILE A 221 -21.45 12.38 -1.02
C ILE A 221 -21.85 12.83 -2.43
N PRO A 222 -23.12 13.17 -2.69
CA PRO A 222 -23.59 13.60 -4.01
C PRO A 222 -22.88 14.89 -4.44
N VAL A 223 -22.26 14.89 -5.61
CA VAL A 223 -21.53 16.06 -6.14
C VAL A 223 -22.44 17.26 -6.29
N LYS A 224 -23.68 17.06 -6.76
CA LYS A 224 -24.67 18.13 -6.86
C LYS A 224 -24.91 18.85 -5.53
N LYS A 225 -24.95 18.08 -4.42
CA LYS A 225 -25.12 18.64 -3.07
C LYS A 225 -23.93 19.51 -2.66
N ILE A 226 -22.69 19.02 -2.89
CA ILE A 226 -21.48 19.80 -2.61
C ILE A 226 -21.51 21.13 -3.38
N LEU A 227 -21.81 21.08 -4.68
CA LEU A 227 -21.79 22.27 -5.55
C LEU A 227 -22.94 23.27 -5.23
N SER A 228 -24.08 22.80 -4.71
CA SER A 228 -25.21 23.65 -4.36
C SER A 228 -25.11 24.26 -2.97
N GLU A 229 -24.60 23.54 -1.99
CA GLU A 229 -24.52 23.97 -0.58
C GLU A 229 -23.30 24.85 -0.31
N HIS A 230 -22.19 24.63 -1.04
CA HIS A 230 -20.94 25.37 -0.87
C HIS A 230 -20.73 26.35 -2.03
N LYS A 231 -21.43 27.48 -2.01
CA LYS A 231 -21.31 28.53 -3.04
C LYS A 231 -19.88 29.08 -3.20
N GLU A 232 -19.05 28.98 -2.16
CA GLU A 232 -17.66 29.44 -2.14
C GLU A 232 -16.65 28.27 -2.15
N ILE A 233 -16.99 27.15 -2.80
CA ILE A 233 -16.03 26.06 -2.94
C ILE A 233 -14.78 26.54 -3.70
N SER A 234 -13.59 26.24 -3.19
CA SER A 234 -12.35 26.65 -3.83
C SER A 234 -12.25 26.10 -5.27
N HIS A 235 -11.61 26.86 -6.15
CA HIS A 235 -11.38 26.42 -7.54
C HIS A 235 -10.69 25.04 -7.57
N GLN A 236 -9.69 24.81 -6.69
CA GLN A 236 -8.98 23.55 -6.57
C GLN A 236 -9.92 22.39 -6.21
N ALA A 237 -10.82 22.57 -5.24
CA ALA A 237 -11.79 21.55 -4.85
C ALA A 237 -12.78 21.26 -5.98
N LYS A 238 -13.26 22.30 -6.67
CA LYS A 238 -14.15 22.14 -7.83
C LYS A 238 -13.47 21.35 -8.96
N THR A 239 -12.22 21.68 -9.29
CA THR A 239 -11.43 20.97 -10.30
C THR A 239 -11.24 19.50 -9.90
N ALA A 240 -10.89 19.21 -8.64
CA ALA A 240 -10.70 17.85 -8.14
C ALA A 240 -12.00 17.00 -8.21
N ILE A 241 -13.16 17.61 -7.99
CA ILE A 241 -14.47 16.93 -8.10
C ILE A 241 -14.79 16.61 -9.57
N MET A 242 -14.55 17.57 -10.47
CA MET A 242 -14.94 17.46 -11.88
C MET A 242 -14.01 16.58 -12.70
N HIS A 243 -12.73 16.51 -12.33
CA HIS A 243 -11.72 15.75 -13.05
C HIS A 243 -11.12 14.66 -12.17
N PRO A 244 -11.15 13.38 -12.62
CA PRO A 244 -10.53 12.30 -11.90
C PRO A 244 -9.01 12.50 -11.81
N SER A 245 -8.42 11.99 -10.74
CA SER A 245 -6.96 11.94 -10.59
C SER A 245 -6.39 10.89 -11.54
N THR A 246 -5.28 11.20 -12.20
CA THR A 246 -4.52 10.23 -12.98
C THR A 246 -3.86 9.19 -12.08
N LEU A 247 -3.62 7.98 -12.58
CA LEU A 247 -2.97 6.91 -11.80
C LEU A 247 -1.57 7.31 -11.34
N GLY A 248 -0.77 7.97 -12.19
CA GLY A 248 0.52 8.51 -11.79
C GLY A 248 0.43 9.59 -10.72
N GLY A 249 -0.60 10.45 -10.77
CA GLY A 249 -0.89 11.44 -9.73
C GLY A 249 -1.30 10.80 -8.40
N ILE A 250 -2.06 9.70 -8.44
CA ILE A 250 -2.41 8.90 -7.26
C ILE A 250 -1.17 8.26 -6.65
N LEU A 251 -0.30 7.65 -7.47
CA LEU A 251 0.95 7.05 -7.01
C LEU A 251 1.87 8.08 -6.35
N THR A 252 2.01 9.27 -6.95
CA THR A 252 2.76 10.38 -6.36
C THR A 252 2.21 10.77 -4.98
N ARG A 253 0.88 10.88 -4.85
CA ARG A 253 0.24 11.20 -3.57
C ARG A 253 0.39 10.06 -2.56
N PHE A 254 0.38 8.81 -3.01
CA PHE A 254 0.60 7.62 -2.18
C PHE A 254 2.00 7.68 -1.53
N LEU A 255 3.05 7.95 -2.33
CA LEU A 255 4.41 8.13 -1.83
C LEU A 255 4.54 9.32 -0.87
N ARG A 256 3.89 10.47 -1.17
CA ARG A 256 3.88 11.62 -0.27
C ARG A 256 3.22 11.33 1.07
N ASN A 257 2.22 10.46 1.08
CA ASN A 257 1.58 10.01 2.31
C ASN A 257 2.53 9.16 3.16
N ILE A 258 3.33 8.27 2.54
CA ILE A 258 4.40 7.51 3.22
C ILE A 258 5.48 8.47 3.74
N GLU A 259 5.94 9.39 2.92
CA GLU A 259 6.91 10.43 3.33
C GLU A 259 6.42 11.18 4.57
N HIS A 260 5.13 11.56 4.58
CA HIS A 260 4.52 12.25 5.72
C HIS A 260 4.47 11.36 6.97
N SER A 261 4.11 10.09 6.83
CA SER A 261 4.11 9.12 7.94
C SER A 261 5.50 8.95 8.55
N LEU A 262 6.53 8.84 7.71
CA LEU A 262 7.92 8.75 8.17
C LEU A 262 8.38 10.00 8.94
N LYS A 263 7.93 11.19 8.53
CA LYS A 263 8.23 12.45 9.24
C LYS A 263 7.56 12.55 10.62
N GLN A 264 6.49 11.82 10.86
CA GLN A 264 5.80 11.77 12.16
C GLN A 264 6.37 10.67 13.08
N SER A 265 7.19 9.77 12.56
CA SER A 265 7.82 8.71 13.31
C SER A 265 9.08 9.22 14.02
N ASP A 266 9.55 8.46 15.04
CA ASP A 266 10.76 8.81 15.78
C ASP A 266 11.98 8.96 14.86
N VAL A 267 12.84 9.92 15.18
CA VAL A 267 14.07 10.17 14.42
C VAL A 267 15.05 9.03 14.66
N SER A 268 15.29 8.24 13.61
CA SER A 268 16.30 7.20 13.57
C SER A 268 17.11 7.31 12.28
N GLU A 269 18.32 6.74 12.26
CA GLU A 269 19.12 6.66 11.03
C GLU A 269 18.35 5.94 9.92
N GLN A 270 17.63 4.88 10.28
CA GLN A 270 16.79 4.11 9.38
C GLN A 270 15.68 4.95 8.77
N ASN A 271 14.91 5.69 9.58
CA ASN A 271 13.85 6.58 9.09
C ASN A 271 14.39 7.67 8.16
N ASN A 272 15.59 8.17 8.41
CA ASN A 272 16.23 9.16 7.54
C ASN A 272 16.57 8.57 6.15
N LEU A 273 17.08 7.33 6.11
CA LEU A 273 17.35 6.63 4.85
C LEU A 273 16.07 6.36 4.07
N ASP A 274 15.01 5.92 4.75
CA ASP A 274 13.71 5.66 4.14
C ASP A 274 13.08 6.95 3.61
N LEU A 275 13.15 8.04 4.38
CA LEU A 275 12.68 9.35 3.96
C LEU A 275 13.41 9.83 2.68
N GLN A 276 14.72 9.69 2.62
CA GLN A 276 15.51 10.03 1.42
C GLN A 276 15.14 9.15 0.22
N LEU A 277 14.89 7.85 0.46
CA LEU A 277 14.44 6.94 -0.57
C LEU A 277 13.10 7.42 -1.16
N PHE A 278 12.06 7.59 -0.35
CA PHE A 278 10.74 8.01 -0.84
C PHE A 278 10.77 9.38 -1.53
N GLN A 279 11.61 10.33 -1.06
CA GLN A 279 11.82 11.59 -1.76
C GLN A 279 12.43 11.41 -3.16
N LYS A 280 13.34 10.44 -3.35
CA LYS A 280 13.91 10.12 -4.67
C LYS A 280 12.83 9.50 -5.58
N LEU A 281 12.00 8.59 -5.06
CA LEU A 281 10.91 7.97 -5.82
C LEU A 281 9.88 9.03 -6.27
N ILE A 282 9.49 9.95 -5.39
CA ILE A 282 8.61 11.08 -5.73
C ILE A 282 9.22 11.91 -6.86
N LYS A 283 10.51 12.31 -6.73
CA LYS A 283 11.20 13.10 -7.77
C LYS A 283 11.27 12.38 -9.12
N SER A 284 11.30 11.05 -9.15
CA SER A 284 11.31 10.29 -10.41
C SER A 284 9.98 10.36 -11.15
N LEU A 285 8.85 10.51 -10.42
CA LEU A 285 7.51 10.69 -10.98
C LEU A 285 7.24 12.12 -11.44
N GLU A 286 7.93 13.12 -10.89
CA GLU A 286 7.73 14.54 -11.18
C GLU A 286 8.61 15.07 -12.34
N ARG A 287 9.30 14.17 -13.06
CA ARG A 287 10.18 14.50 -14.20
C ARG A 287 9.42 14.75 -15.50
#